data_613daf664232d1077e6c84d0ad13a9cd
#
_entry.id   613daf664232d1077e6c84d0ad13a9cd
#
_cell.length_a   1.000
_cell.length_b   1.000
_cell.length_c   1.000
_cell.angle_alpha   90.00
_cell.angle_beta   90.00
_cell.angle_gamma   90.00
#
_symmetry.space_group_name_H-M   'P 1'
#
loop_
_entity.id
_entity.type
_entity.pdbx_description
1 polymer ?
#
loop_
_entity_poly.entity_id
_entity_poly.type
_entity_poly.pdbx_seq_one_letter_code
_entity_poly.pdbx_strand_id
1 'polypeptide(L)'
;MAIYLNNSYKDLPYGSDDLYSDNIGGYTASHEVYSMLHGTINENTVGGWSKDEDKDWYNLRKANVLLVNAHKVKGEQTDIDHYIGVARFFRANFYFKMLKRYGAAPWYDHPLSTNDPDLYKGMDSRELIADKIMEDLEFAAKSIKAIESRTYINKWAAYSLLARFALHEGTFRKYHTELNLTNTANNFLEKAVWATGEIMKAGFEITGKGAEGYRALFTGDLKGNKEIILYADYDRTLGRGSNTPTVVDWMWHLSRSLADSYLKLNGSPATSDPNYATKTYTEMFDDRDPRMAETIMPAGFIKANESLPTVAKLDYGYLPQLKYYPRTAELNSGYDAGYNDIVIFRYAETLLINAEAKAELGTIKQEDLNATVNLLRKRVGMPDLKLDVATDPKLTVQYPAVTGTLANVILEIRRERRVELACEGLRYDDLMRWKAGKLLEGPAEGVYIPAFGAYDVTGDGENDIAILESPDKTAGLTEDELSKLQKTYYLVDKDGKKGNIYLSEGNKGNIRFTIDQGNPPRFDETKYYYFPIPFSEIQLNPNLEQPSGWR
;
A
#
# COMPACT_ATOMS: atom_id res chain seq x y z
N MET A 1 -17.10 -20.29 19.07
CA MET A 1 -15.79 -19.61 19.07
C MET A 1 -15.68 -18.59 17.93
N ALA A 2 -16.04 -18.94 16.68
CA ALA A 2 -15.92 -18.03 15.53
C ALA A 2 -16.63 -16.67 15.74
N ILE A 3 -17.88 -16.66 16.22
CA ILE A 3 -18.66 -15.43 16.45
C ILE A 3 -17.96 -14.44 17.38
N TYR A 4 -17.18 -14.94 18.35
CA TYR A 4 -16.49 -14.11 19.33
C TYR A 4 -15.36 -13.26 18.73
N LEU A 5 -14.82 -13.69 17.59
CA LEU A 5 -13.72 -13.03 16.88
C LEU A 5 -14.17 -12.26 15.63
N ASN A 6 -15.48 -12.18 15.33
CA ASN A 6 -15.97 -11.57 14.09
C ASN A 6 -15.51 -10.12 13.90
N ASN A 7 -15.47 -9.33 14.97
CA ASN A 7 -15.01 -7.93 14.86
C ASN A 7 -13.53 -7.81 14.53
N SER A 8 -12.72 -8.83 14.88
CA SER A 8 -11.28 -8.83 14.57
C SER A 8 -10.98 -8.87 13.06
N TYR A 9 -11.95 -9.29 12.24
CA TYR A 9 -11.82 -9.24 10.77
C TYR A 9 -11.75 -7.78 10.25
N LYS A 10 -12.32 -6.82 10.99
CA LYS A 10 -12.21 -5.39 10.65
C LYS A 10 -10.79 -4.84 10.82
N ASP A 11 -9.95 -5.54 11.59
CA ASP A 11 -8.56 -5.16 11.85
C ASP A 11 -7.57 -5.76 10.84
N LEU A 12 -8.05 -6.57 9.88
CA LEU A 12 -7.19 -7.12 8.84
C LEU A 12 -6.63 -6.01 7.96
N PRO A 13 -5.34 -6.10 7.60
CA PRO A 13 -4.70 -5.10 6.75
C PRO A 13 -5.14 -5.31 5.29
N TYR A 14 -6.16 -4.60 4.86
CA TYR A 14 -6.54 -4.53 3.46
C TYR A 14 -6.80 -3.08 3.04
N GLY A 15 -6.54 -2.76 1.80
CA GLY A 15 -6.74 -1.44 1.24
C GLY A 15 -6.98 -1.49 -0.25
N SER A 16 -7.63 -0.46 -0.75
CA SER A 16 -7.85 -0.22 -2.18
C SER A 16 -7.12 1.03 -2.66
N ASP A 17 -6.13 1.50 -1.90
CA ASP A 17 -5.34 2.70 -2.16
C ASP A 17 -3.96 2.62 -1.50
N ASP A 18 -3.13 3.62 -1.78
CA ASP A 18 -1.81 3.82 -1.17
C ASP A 18 -1.68 5.23 -0.55
N LEU A 19 -2.74 5.73 0.06
CA LEU A 19 -2.87 7.12 0.57
C LEU A 19 -1.74 7.59 1.47
N TYR A 20 -1.04 6.68 2.14
CA TYR A 20 0.03 7.00 3.09
C TYR A 20 1.43 6.93 2.49
N SER A 21 1.59 6.76 1.18
CA SER A 21 2.87 6.47 0.54
C SER A 21 3.28 7.49 -0.53
N ASP A 22 4.48 7.30 -1.12
CA ASP A 22 4.98 8.05 -2.27
C ASP A 22 4.29 7.68 -3.60
N ASN A 23 3.29 6.80 -3.55
CA ASN A 23 2.45 6.48 -4.71
C ASN A 23 1.33 7.50 -4.93
N ILE A 24 1.00 8.33 -3.94
CA ILE A 24 -0.02 9.37 -4.06
C ILE A 24 0.58 10.66 -4.61
N GLY A 25 -0.09 11.23 -5.61
CA GLY A 25 0.24 12.50 -6.24
C GLY A 25 -0.82 13.58 -6.04
N GLY A 26 -1.93 13.26 -5.40
CA GLY A 26 -3.02 14.19 -5.13
C GLY A 26 -2.92 14.86 -3.77
N TYR A 27 -3.73 15.89 -3.60
CA TYR A 27 -3.87 16.58 -2.32
C TYR A 27 -4.59 15.70 -1.29
N THR A 28 -3.90 15.36 -0.22
CA THR A 28 -4.40 14.48 0.83
C THR A 28 -4.12 15.03 2.23
N ALA A 29 -4.32 16.33 2.42
CA ALA A 29 -4.03 17.07 3.66
C ALA A 29 -4.68 16.52 4.94
N SER A 30 -5.50 15.48 4.84
CA SER A 30 -6.30 15.02 5.97
C SER A 30 -5.73 13.80 6.69
N HIS A 31 -4.60 13.21 6.27
CA HIS A 31 -4.08 12.04 6.95
C HIS A 31 -2.80 12.22 7.75
N GLU A 32 -2.60 11.30 8.68
CA GLU A 32 -1.53 11.35 9.68
C GLU A 32 -0.14 11.46 9.07
N VAL A 33 0.16 10.73 7.96
CA VAL A 33 1.47 10.79 7.31
C VAL A 33 1.73 12.17 6.72
N TYR A 34 0.71 12.80 6.08
CA TYR A 34 0.82 14.17 5.62
C TYR A 34 1.11 15.13 6.80
N SER A 35 0.33 15.01 7.88
CA SER A 35 0.53 15.81 9.09
C SER A 35 1.91 15.59 9.72
N MET A 36 2.42 14.37 9.67
CA MET A 36 3.76 14.02 10.14
C MET A 36 4.84 14.72 9.30
N LEU A 37 4.76 14.63 7.97
CA LEU A 37 5.72 15.23 7.04
C LEU A 37 5.75 16.76 7.11
N HIS A 38 4.64 17.40 7.50
CA HIS A 38 4.51 18.85 7.66
C HIS A 38 4.71 19.31 9.13
N GLY A 39 5.12 18.39 10.02
CA GLY A 39 5.47 18.69 11.40
C GLY A 39 4.30 19.09 12.31
N THR A 40 3.06 18.76 11.92
CA THR A 40 1.85 19.10 12.68
C THR A 40 1.37 17.97 13.60
N ILE A 41 1.92 16.75 13.43
CA ILE A 41 1.62 15.63 14.32
C ILE A 41 2.48 15.71 15.60
N ASN A 42 1.85 15.46 16.75
CA ASN A 42 2.51 15.36 18.03
C ASN A 42 1.67 14.46 18.97
N GLU A 43 2.12 14.25 20.18
CA GLU A 43 1.47 13.39 21.18
C GLU A 43 0.02 13.80 21.54
N ASN A 44 -0.34 15.08 21.32
CA ASN A 44 -1.69 15.59 21.60
C ASN A 44 -2.62 15.49 20.38
N THR A 45 -2.08 15.33 19.17
CA THR A 45 -2.85 15.30 17.92
C THR A 45 -2.90 13.92 17.28
N VAL A 46 -2.04 12.98 17.71
CA VAL A 46 -1.99 11.63 17.16
C VAL A 46 -3.16 10.77 17.64
N GLY A 47 -3.71 9.94 16.74
CA GLY A 47 -4.64 8.86 17.08
C GLY A 47 -3.95 7.49 17.19
N GLY A 48 -4.73 6.43 17.14
CA GLY A 48 -4.20 5.07 16.93
C GLY A 48 -4.01 4.19 18.18
N TRP A 49 -4.23 4.71 19.40
CA TRP A 49 -4.35 3.89 20.60
C TRP A 49 -5.84 3.67 20.89
N SER A 50 -6.46 2.83 20.09
CA SER A 50 -7.92 2.73 20.05
C SER A 50 -8.52 2.23 21.36
N LYS A 51 -9.57 2.93 21.81
CA LYS A 51 -10.44 2.56 22.93
C LYS A 51 -11.82 2.06 22.46
N ASP A 52 -12.05 2.01 21.16
CA ASP A 52 -13.33 1.61 20.59
C ASP A 52 -13.63 0.13 20.88
N GLU A 53 -14.88 -0.17 21.25
CA GLU A 53 -15.31 -1.53 21.62
C GLU A 53 -15.15 -2.59 20.54
N ASP A 54 -14.98 -2.16 19.28
CA ASP A 54 -14.88 -3.06 18.12
C ASP A 54 -13.52 -3.05 17.45
N LYS A 55 -12.48 -2.47 18.08
CA LYS A 55 -11.14 -2.29 17.46
C LYS A 55 -10.01 -2.62 18.42
N ASP A 56 -8.85 -2.87 17.86
CA ASP A 56 -7.51 -2.93 18.46
C ASP A 56 -7.45 -3.61 19.85
N TRP A 57 -7.28 -2.87 20.95
CA TRP A 57 -7.13 -3.43 22.30
C TRP A 57 -8.33 -4.25 22.75
N TYR A 58 -9.53 -3.87 22.34
CA TYR A 58 -10.74 -4.63 22.67
C TYR A 58 -10.78 -5.98 21.96
N ASN A 59 -10.35 -6.04 20.71
CA ASN A 59 -10.22 -7.27 19.94
C ASN A 59 -9.10 -8.17 20.48
N LEU A 60 -7.96 -7.56 20.89
CA LEU A 60 -6.91 -8.29 21.62
C LEU A 60 -7.48 -8.96 22.89
N ARG A 61 -8.25 -8.20 23.70
CA ARG A 61 -8.89 -8.75 24.90
C ARG A 61 -9.79 -9.94 24.55
N LYS A 62 -10.60 -9.86 23.49
CA LYS A 62 -11.43 -10.98 23.03
C LYS A 62 -10.59 -12.21 22.67
N ALA A 63 -9.51 -12.02 21.92
CA ALA A 63 -8.59 -13.11 21.59
C ALA A 63 -8.01 -13.75 22.87
N ASN A 64 -7.54 -12.97 23.82
CA ASN A 64 -7.01 -13.46 25.09
C ASN A 64 -8.07 -14.18 25.95
N VAL A 65 -9.32 -13.67 26.02
CA VAL A 65 -10.42 -14.35 26.70
C VAL A 65 -10.67 -15.74 26.09
N LEU A 66 -10.65 -15.85 24.75
CA LEU A 66 -10.78 -17.13 24.09
C LEU A 66 -9.63 -18.06 24.44
N LEU A 67 -8.38 -17.58 24.37
CA LEU A 67 -7.18 -18.40 24.63
C LEU A 67 -7.15 -18.94 26.05
N VAL A 68 -7.40 -18.14 27.08
CA VAL A 68 -7.38 -18.61 28.47
C VAL A 68 -8.54 -19.56 28.82
N ASN A 69 -9.63 -19.52 28.06
CA ASN A 69 -10.80 -20.37 28.28
C ASN A 69 -10.87 -21.59 27.34
N ALA A 70 -9.94 -21.72 26.39
CA ALA A 70 -9.96 -22.79 25.39
C ALA A 70 -9.96 -24.19 26.03
N HIS A 71 -9.30 -24.38 27.18
CA HIS A 71 -9.24 -25.62 27.93
C HIS A 71 -10.62 -26.10 28.46
N LYS A 72 -11.61 -25.22 28.53
CA LYS A 72 -12.98 -25.53 28.97
C LYS A 72 -13.84 -26.06 27.83
N VAL A 73 -13.40 -25.94 26.59
CA VAL A 73 -14.16 -26.34 25.40
C VAL A 73 -14.09 -27.88 25.25
N LYS A 74 -15.23 -28.49 25.01
CA LYS A 74 -15.33 -29.92 24.70
C LYS A 74 -15.51 -30.10 23.20
N GLY A 75 -14.75 -30.97 22.59
CA GLY A 75 -14.79 -31.28 21.16
C GLY A 75 -13.52 -31.96 20.70
N GLU A 76 -13.40 -32.18 19.41
CA GLU A 76 -12.18 -32.71 18.80
C GLU A 76 -11.03 -31.73 18.97
N GLN A 77 -9.87 -32.21 19.41
CA GLN A 77 -8.70 -31.38 19.70
C GLN A 77 -8.25 -30.55 18.47
N THR A 78 -8.34 -31.13 17.26
CA THR A 78 -8.02 -30.44 16.01
C THR A 78 -8.95 -29.26 15.71
N ASP A 79 -10.21 -29.30 16.14
CA ASP A 79 -11.14 -28.17 16.03
C ASP A 79 -10.84 -27.10 17.07
N ILE A 80 -10.51 -27.51 18.28
CA ILE A 80 -10.09 -26.60 19.36
C ILE A 80 -8.82 -25.88 18.94
N ASP A 81 -7.81 -26.58 18.43
CA ASP A 81 -6.54 -26.04 17.99
C ASP A 81 -6.71 -25.08 16.79
N HIS A 82 -7.65 -25.37 15.87
CA HIS A 82 -8.00 -24.46 14.80
C HIS A 82 -8.45 -23.09 15.35
N TYR A 83 -9.36 -23.05 16.30
CA TYR A 83 -9.86 -21.78 16.86
C TYR A 83 -8.85 -21.09 17.78
N ILE A 84 -8.01 -21.85 18.48
CA ILE A 84 -6.84 -21.28 19.18
C ILE A 84 -5.91 -20.63 18.17
N GLY A 85 -5.65 -21.28 17.03
CA GLY A 85 -4.86 -20.74 15.93
C GLY A 85 -5.42 -19.43 15.38
N VAL A 86 -6.74 -19.36 15.16
CA VAL A 86 -7.41 -18.13 14.71
C VAL A 86 -7.28 -17.00 15.74
N ALA A 87 -7.42 -17.29 17.04
CA ALA A 87 -7.23 -16.27 18.08
C ALA A 87 -5.78 -15.76 18.15
N ARG A 88 -4.79 -16.67 18.03
CA ARG A 88 -3.37 -16.32 17.96
C ARG A 88 -3.05 -15.52 16.70
N PHE A 89 -3.65 -15.86 15.57
CA PHE A 89 -3.52 -15.06 14.33
C PHE A 89 -3.94 -13.61 14.55
N PHE A 90 -5.11 -13.37 15.17
CA PHE A 90 -5.57 -12.00 15.41
C PHE A 90 -4.75 -11.28 16.48
N ARG A 91 -4.26 -11.98 17.51
CA ARG A 91 -3.34 -11.41 18.49
C ARG A 91 -2.03 -10.98 17.83
N ALA A 92 -1.46 -11.83 17.00
CA ALA A 92 -0.26 -11.51 16.23
C ALA A 92 -0.47 -10.34 15.27
N ASN A 93 -1.60 -10.29 14.56
CA ASN A 93 -1.94 -9.16 13.69
C ASN A 93 -2.04 -7.84 14.46
N PHE A 94 -2.65 -7.86 15.65
CA PHE A 94 -2.70 -6.69 16.53
C PHE A 94 -1.29 -6.22 16.92
N TYR A 95 -0.46 -7.11 17.46
CA TYR A 95 0.89 -6.74 17.89
C TYR A 95 1.81 -6.36 16.74
N PHE A 96 1.61 -6.91 15.55
CA PHE A 96 2.33 -6.46 14.35
C PHE A 96 1.98 -5.02 13.98
N LYS A 97 0.71 -4.62 14.08
CA LYS A 97 0.31 -3.20 13.94
C LYS A 97 1.00 -2.30 14.97
N MET A 98 0.99 -2.71 16.26
CA MET A 98 1.64 -1.97 17.33
C MET A 98 3.14 -1.82 17.11
N LEU A 99 3.81 -2.90 16.68
CA LEU A 99 5.24 -2.92 16.41
C LEU A 99 5.62 -2.00 15.25
N LYS A 100 4.82 -1.96 14.19
CA LYS A 100 5.00 -1.01 13.08
C LYS A 100 4.81 0.44 13.52
N ARG A 101 3.79 0.69 14.33
CA ARG A 101 3.40 2.05 14.69
C ARG A 101 4.26 2.66 15.79
N TYR A 102 4.62 1.88 16.81
CA TYR A 102 5.28 2.41 18.02
C TYR A 102 6.66 1.79 18.28
N GLY A 103 7.04 0.74 17.56
CA GLY A 103 8.31 0.05 17.75
C GLY A 103 8.36 -0.91 18.93
N ALA A 104 7.47 -0.74 19.89
CA ALA A 104 7.32 -1.51 21.12
C ALA A 104 5.85 -1.48 21.60
N ALA A 105 5.46 -2.36 22.51
CA ALA A 105 4.12 -2.35 23.11
C ALA A 105 4.13 -3.16 24.41
N PRO A 106 3.23 -2.92 25.38
CA PRO A 106 3.04 -3.85 26.48
C PRO A 106 2.40 -5.15 25.94
N TRP A 107 3.04 -6.28 26.20
CA TRP A 107 2.51 -7.60 25.82
C TRP A 107 1.54 -8.11 26.86
N TYR A 108 0.34 -8.46 26.41
CA TYR A 108 -0.69 -9.10 27.23
C TYR A 108 -1.13 -10.42 26.60
N ASP A 109 -1.00 -11.50 27.34
CA ASP A 109 -1.43 -12.85 26.92
C ASP A 109 -2.70 -13.33 27.64
N HIS A 110 -3.25 -12.52 28.52
CA HIS A 110 -4.48 -12.74 29.27
C HIS A 110 -5.37 -11.48 29.31
N PRO A 111 -6.67 -11.61 29.59
CA PRO A 111 -7.56 -10.47 29.76
C PRO A 111 -7.33 -9.79 31.12
N LEU A 112 -6.92 -8.53 31.10
CA LEU A 112 -6.71 -7.76 32.34
C LEU A 112 -8.02 -7.55 33.11
N SER A 113 -7.96 -7.65 34.43
CA SER A 113 -9.01 -7.25 35.38
C SER A 113 -8.73 -5.87 35.97
N THR A 114 -9.70 -5.31 36.71
CA THR A 114 -9.56 -3.96 37.34
C THR A 114 -8.45 -3.89 38.40
N ASN A 115 -8.03 -5.01 38.96
CA ASN A 115 -6.97 -5.09 39.96
C ASN A 115 -5.74 -5.86 39.44
N ASP A 116 -5.62 -5.99 38.12
CA ASP A 116 -4.50 -6.70 37.52
C ASP A 116 -3.20 -5.92 37.71
N PRO A 117 -2.11 -6.54 38.19
CA PRO A 117 -0.83 -5.85 38.36
C PRO A 117 -0.25 -5.34 37.02
N ASP A 118 -0.64 -5.95 35.91
CA ASP A 118 -0.17 -5.59 34.57
C ASP A 118 -0.92 -4.40 33.95
N LEU A 119 -1.97 -3.84 34.63
CA LEU A 119 -2.70 -2.66 34.14
C LEU A 119 -1.78 -1.47 33.82
N TYR A 120 -0.71 -1.32 34.59
CA TYR A 120 0.25 -0.24 34.43
C TYR A 120 1.62 -0.74 33.94
N LYS A 121 1.64 -1.86 33.22
CA LYS A 121 2.85 -2.39 32.62
C LYS A 121 3.44 -1.39 31.61
N GLY A 122 4.77 -1.25 31.60
CA GLY A 122 5.50 -0.46 30.62
C GLY A 122 5.63 -1.17 29.26
N MET A 123 6.38 -0.57 28.35
CA MET A 123 6.64 -1.12 27.03
C MET A 123 7.56 -2.33 27.12
N ASP A 124 7.15 -3.43 26.52
CA ASP A 124 8.05 -4.56 26.25
C ASP A 124 8.88 -4.29 24.98
N SER A 125 10.06 -4.84 24.91
CA SER A 125 11.00 -4.59 23.80
C SER A 125 10.47 -5.10 22.46
N ARG A 126 10.96 -4.49 21.37
CA ARG A 126 10.68 -4.96 20.00
C ARG A 126 11.03 -6.45 19.83
N GLU A 127 12.14 -6.91 20.41
CA GLU A 127 12.58 -8.30 20.33
C GLU A 127 11.54 -9.24 20.92
N LEU A 128 11.10 -8.97 22.17
CA LEU A 128 10.08 -9.79 22.84
C LEU A 128 8.78 -9.82 22.05
N ILE A 129 8.30 -8.65 21.59
CA ILE A 129 7.05 -8.57 20.82
C ILE A 129 7.18 -9.34 19.51
N ALA A 130 8.29 -9.20 18.80
CA ALA A 130 8.52 -9.91 17.54
C ALA A 130 8.58 -11.43 17.74
N ASP A 131 9.23 -11.91 18.81
CA ASP A 131 9.29 -13.33 19.15
C ASP A 131 7.90 -13.88 19.49
N LYS A 132 7.08 -13.12 20.24
CA LYS A 132 5.71 -13.50 20.56
C LYS A 132 4.78 -13.53 19.34
N ILE A 133 4.94 -12.58 18.42
CA ILE A 133 4.23 -12.60 17.13
C ILE A 133 4.62 -13.86 16.35
N MET A 134 5.93 -14.19 16.30
CA MET A 134 6.42 -15.37 15.61
C MET A 134 5.84 -16.65 16.20
N GLU A 135 5.89 -16.81 17.53
CA GLU A 135 5.29 -17.96 18.24
C GLU A 135 3.80 -18.14 17.91
N ASP A 136 3.05 -17.04 17.92
CA ASP A 136 1.61 -17.07 17.62
C ASP A 136 1.33 -17.45 16.17
N LEU A 137 2.07 -16.87 15.21
CA LEU A 137 1.86 -17.14 13.79
C LEU A 137 2.33 -18.55 13.38
N GLU A 138 3.41 -19.06 13.98
CA GLU A 138 3.84 -20.44 13.74
C GLU A 138 2.81 -21.44 14.25
N PHE A 139 2.23 -21.22 15.43
CA PHE A 139 1.15 -22.04 15.92
C PHE A 139 -0.06 -21.95 15.00
N ALA A 140 -0.49 -20.74 14.61
CA ALA A 140 -1.62 -20.52 13.73
C ALA A 140 -1.43 -21.24 12.38
N ALA A 141 -0.26 -21.12 11.74
CA ALA A 141 0.05 -21.75 10.47
C ALA A 141 0.01 -23.29 10.53
N LYS A 142 0.38 -23.88 11.67
CA LYS A 142 0.34 -25.35 11.88
C LYS A 142 -1.06 -25.86 12.21
N SER A 143 -1.85 -25.09 12.99
CA SER A 143 -3.08 -25.57 13.62
C SER A 143 -4.36 -25.15 12.88
N ILE A 144 -4.35 -24.05 12.13
CA ILE A 144 -5.50 -23.61 11.34
C ILE A 144 -5.69 -24.58 10.17
N LYS A 145 -6.93 -25.02 9.99
CA LYS A 145 -7.30 -25.95 8.91
C LYS A 145 -7.25 -25.28 7.54
N ALA A 146 -6.90 -26.06 6.52
CA ALA A 146 -7.09 -25.67 5.13
C ALA A 146 -8.59 -25.80 4.79
N ILE A 147 -9.31 -24.70 4.88
CA ILE A 147 -10.73 -24.62 4.51
C ILE A 147 -10.86 -24.02 3.10
N GLU A 148 -11.91 -24.39 2.39
CA GLU A 148 -12.15 -23.90 1.02
C GLU A 148 -12.51 -22.42 0.98
N SER A 149 -13.21 -21.92 2.01
CA SER A 149 -13.59 -20.52 2.08
C SER A 149 -12.37 -19.59 2.09
N ARG A 150 -12.43 -18.57 1.26
CA ARG A 150 -11.42 -17.50 1.15
C ARG A 150 -11.85 -16.20 1.83
N THR A 151 -12.99 -16.21 2.54
CA THR A 151 -13.50 -15.07 3.32
C THR A 151 -13.32 -15.27 4.83
N TYR A 152 -12.85 -16.46 5.24
CA TYR A 152 -12.49 -16.78 6.63
C TYR A 152 -11.01 -17.07 6.75
N ILE A 153 -10.45 -16.81 7.95
CA ILE A 153 -9.06 -17.14 8.24
C ILE A 153 -8.85 -18.63 8.04
N ASN A 154 -8.02 -18.95 7.09
CA ASN A 154 -7.63 -20.29 6.71
C ASN A 154 -6.10 -20.47 6.91
N LYS A 155 -5.62 -21.70 6.79
CA LYS A 155 -4.21 -22.05 6.94
C LYS A 155 -3.28 -21.14 6.12
N TRP A 156 -3.65 -20.88 4.87
CA TRP A 156 -2.80 -20.13 3.96
C TRP A 156 -2.77 -18.63 4.27
N ALA A 157 -3.86 -18.09 4.83
CA ALA A 157 -3.87 -16.73 5.37
C ALA A 157 -2.91 -16.60 6.57
N ALA A 158 -2.82 -17.62 7.43
CA ALA A 158 -1.86 -17.64 8.53
C ALA A 158 -0.40 -17.67 8.03
N TYR A 159 -0.10 -18.50 7.04
CA TYR A 159 1.22 -18.49 6.38
C TYR A 159 1.52 -17.15 5.68
N SER A 160 0.52 -16.51 5.08
CA SER A 160 0.69 -15.21 4.41
C SER A 160 1.03 -14.10 5.40
N LEU A 161 0.33 -14.04 6.55
CA LEU A 161 0.65 -13.07 7.59
C LEU A 161 2.01 -13.35 8.22
N LEU A 162 2.35 -14.62 8.43
CA LEU A 162 3.68 -15.02 8.92
C LEU A 162 4.78 -14.58 7.95
N ALA A 163 4.60 -14.81 6.64
CA ALA A 163 5.56 -14.40 5.62
C ALA A 163 5.71 -12.87 5.55
N ARG A 164 4.58 -12.14 5.57
CA ARG A 164 4.56 -10.66 5.56
C ARG A 164 5.26 -10.09 6.79
N PHE A 165 4.95 -10.61 7.98
CA PHE A 165 5.60 -10.21 9.22
C PHE A 165 7.10 -10.52 9.20
N ALA A 166 7.47 -11.73 8.82
CA ALA A 166 8.86 -12.17 8.83
C ALA A 166 9.72 -11.36 7.82
N LEU A 167 9.21 -11.08 6.60
CA LEU A 167 9.89 -10.18 5.66
C LEU A 167 10.05 -8.78 6.24
N HIS A 168 8.96 -8.24 6.82
CA HIS A 168 8.99 -6.90 7.42
C HIS A 168 10.05 -6.81 8.51
N GLU A 169 10.00 -7.69 9.50
CA GLU A 169 10.91 -7.65 10.65
C GLU A 169 12.35 -7.93 10.25
N GLY A 170 12.58 -8.91 9.34
CA GLY A 170 13.92 -9.23 8.84
C GLY A 170 14.56 -8.06 8.11
N THR A 171 13.84 -7.41 7.20
CA THR A 171 14.36 -6.23 6.49
C THR A 171 14.45 -5.02 7.39
N PHE A 172 13.50 -4.82 8.30
CA PHE A 172 13.55 -3.74 9.27
C PHE A 172 14.83 -3.83 10.12
N ARG A 173 15.13 -5.00 10.71
CA ARG A 173 16.36 -5.22 11.47
C ARG A 173 17.63 -5.05 10.63
N LYS A 174 17.60 -5.45 9.36
CA LYS A 174 18.75 -5.33 8.45
C LYS A 174 19.10 -3.87 8.15
N TYR A 175 18.10 -3.04 7.88
CA TYR A 175 18.33 -1.65 7.46
C TYR A 175 18.34 -0.64 8.61
N HIS A 176 17.65 -0.91 9.73
CA HIS A 176 17.64 -0.08 10.93
C HIS A 176 18.75 -0.51 11.90
N THR A 177 20.00 -0.27 11.52
CA THR A 177 21.19 -0.71 12.26
C THR A 177 21.30 -0.09 13.65
N GLU A 178 20.66 1.07 13.87
CA GLU A 178 20.57 1.75 15.18
C GLU A 178 19.87 0.92 16.25
N LEU A 179 19.08 -0.08 15.87
CA LEU A 179 18.41 -0.99 16.81
C LEU A 179 19.35 -2.06 17.37
N ASN A 180 20.53 -2.25 16.78
CA ASN A 180 21.48 -3.32 17.13
C ASN A 180 20.92 -4.75 17.02
N LEU A 181 19.96 -4.97 16.09
CA LEU A 181 19.28 -6.26 15.87
C LEU A 181 19.64 -6.94 14.55
N THR A 182 20.62 -6.41 13.83
CA THR A 182 21.01 -6.90 12.49
C THR A 182 21.44 -8.37 12.50
N ASN A 183 22.05 -8.83 13.60
CA ASN A 183 22.49 -10.22 13.77
C ASN A 183 21.34 -11.24 13.76
N THR A 184 20.12 -10.82 14.03
CA THR A 184 18.92 -11.68 14.03
C THR A 184 18.05 -11.50 12.79
N ALA A 185 18.39 -10.57 11.91
CA ALA A 185 17.62 -10.27 10.69
C ALA A 185 17.41 -11.50 9.80
N ASN A 186 18.47 -12.29 9.59
CA ASN A 186 18.41 -13.47 8.72
C ASN A 186 17.46 -14.55 9.23
N ASN A 187 17.28 -14.71 10.55
CA ASN A 187 16.34 -15.67 11.12
C ASN A 187 14.89 -15.39 10.64
N PHE A 188 14.52 -14.12 10.57
CA PHE A 188 13.22 -13.69 10.06
C PHE A 188 13.12 -13.86 8.54
N LEU A 189 14.16 -13.51 7.78
CA LEU A 189 14.16 -13.69 6.32
C LEU A 189 14.07 -15.18 5.93
N GLU A 190 14.78 -16.07 6.63
CA GLU A 190 14.67 -17.53 6.44
C GLU A 190 13.25 -18.02 6.76
N LYS A 191 12.61 -17.47 7.80
CA LYS A 191 11.22 -17.77 8.13
C LYS A 191 10.26 -17.31 7.04
N ALA A 192 10.50 -16.14 6.42
CA ALA A 192 9.73 -15.66 5.28
C ALA A 192 9.85 -16.60 4.07
N VAL A 193 11.07 -17.07 3.77
CA VAL A 193 11.31 -18.06 2.70
C VAL A 193 10.59 -19.37 3.00
N TRP A 194 10.67 -19.87 4.23
CA TRP A 194 9.96 -21.09 4.62
C TRP A 194 8.45 -20.95 4.49
N ALA A 195 7.86 -19.91 5.05
CA ALA A 195 6.41 -19.70 5.04
C ALA A 195 5.87 -19.55 3.62
N THR A 196 6.54 -18.78 2.77
CA THR A 196 6.16 -18.64 1.36
C THR A 196 6.34 -19.95 0.59
N GLY A 197 7.40 -20.74 0.90
CA GLY A 197 7.62 -22.06 0.31
C GLY A 197 6.47 -23.04 0.57
N GLU A 198 5.84 -22.97 1.75
CA GLU A 198 4.65 -23.78 2.06
C GLU A 198 3.43 -23.35 1.22
N ILE A 199 3.21 -22.06 1.04
CA ILE A 199 2.13 -21.55 0.19
C ILE A 199 2.37 -21.95 -1.27
N MET A 200 3.61 -21.85 -1.77
CA MET A 200 3.97 -22.20 -3.15
C MET A 200 3.69 -23.69 -3.48
N LYS A 201 3.66 -24.56 -2.50
CA LYS A 201 3.31 -25.98 -2.65
C LYS A 201 1.79 -26.25 -2.62
N ALA A 202 0.97 -25.25 -2.27
CA ALA A 202 -0.45 -25.42 -1.99
C ALA A 202 -1.36 -25.37 -3.21
N GLY A 203 -0.80 -25.21 -4.41
CA GLY A 203 -1.58 -25.19 -5.67
C GLY A 203 -2.21 -23.85 -6.00
N PHE A 204 -1.74 -22.75 -5.41
CA PHE A 204 -2.06 -21.41 -5.90
C PHE A 204 -1.38 -21.15 -7.24
N GLU A 205 -2.04 -20.34 -8.09
CA GLU A 205 -1.56 -20.02 -9.43
C GLU A 205 -1.73 -18.52 -9.70
N ILE A 206 -0.82 -17.92 -10.47
CA ILE A 206 -1.04 -16.58 -11.03
C ILE A 206 -2.14 -16.68 -12.07
N THR A 207 -3.19 -15.88 -11.92
CA THR A 207 -4.39 -15.94 -12.77
C THR A 207 -4.48 -14.77 -13.73
N GLY A 208 -5.28 -14.95 -14.78
CA GLY A 208 -5.47 -13.96 -15.83
C GLY A 208 -4.35 -13.95 -16.88
N LYS A 209 -4.61 -13.28 -18.00
CA LYS A 209 -3.65 -13.00 -19.07
C LYS A 209 -3.75 -11.54 -19.47
N GLY A 210 -2.60 -10.92 -19.70
CA GLY A 210 -2.51 -9.52 -20.09
C GLY A 210 -2.93 -8.55 -18.98
N ALA A 211 -3.02 -7.31 -19.33
CA ALA A 211 -3.42 -6.23 -18.45
C ALA A 211 -4.84 -6.43 -17.89
N GLU A 212 -5.78 -6.83 -18.73
CA GLU A 212 -7.15 -7.11 -18.32
C GLU A 212 -7.26 -8.20 -17.27
N GLY A 213 -6.45 -9.27 -17.40
CA GLY A 213 -6.40 -10.34 -16.41
C GLY A 213 -5.85 -9.86 -15.06
N TYR A 214 -4.90 -8.93 -15.08
CA TYR A 214 -4.41 -8.27 -13.87
C TYR A 214 -5.53 -7.45 -13.19
N ARG A 215 -6.21 -6.58 -13.94
CA ARG A 215 -7.28 -5.75 -13.39
C ARG A 215 -8.48 -6.55 -12.89
N ALA A 216 -8.79 -7.69 -13.51
CA ALA A 216 -9.89 -8.56 -13.11
C ALA A 216 -9.80 -9.04 -11.65
N LEU A 217 -8.59 -9.07 -11.06
CA LEU A 217 -8.38 -9.38 -9.64
C LEU A 217 -8.96 -8.31 -8.68
N PHE A 218 -9.32 -7.13 -9.18
CA PHE A 218 -9.71 -5.98 -8.38
C PHE A 218 -11.07 -5.40 -8.76
N THR A 219 -11.77 -6.03 -9.70
CA THR A 219 -12.98 -5.46 -10.30
C THR A 219 -14.13 -6.44 -10.44
N GLY A 220 -14.22 -7.45 -9.58
CA GLY A 220 -15.28 -8.46 -9.65
C GLY A 220 -15.37 -9.33 -8.41
N ASP A 221 -16.09 -10.44 -8.56
CA ASP A 221 -16.19 -11.52 -7.57
C ASP A 221 -14.91 -12.37 -7.62
N LEU A 222 -14.29 -12.56 -6.48
CA LEU A 222 -13.04 -13.33 -6.31
C LEU A 222 -13.25 -14.79 -5.93
N LYS A 223 -14.50 -15.21 -5.79
CA LYS A 223 -14.84 -16.59 -5.43
C LYS A 223 -14.25 -17.60 -6.41
N GLY A 224 -13.50 -18.55 -5.88
CA GLY A 224 -12.86 -19.61 -6.69
C GLY A 224 -11.60 -19.17 -7.46
N ASN A 225 -11.18 -17.91 -7.39
CA ASN A 225 -9.96 -17.46 -8.03
C ASN A 225 -8.72 -18.07 -7.37
N LYS A 226 -7.88 -18.76 -8.14
CA LYS A 226 -6.72 -19.51 -7.65
C LYS A 226 -5.56 -18.63 -7.14
N GLU A 227 -5.52 -17.36 -7.49
CA GLU A 227 -4.50 -16.42 -6.99
C GLU A 227 -4.84 -15.89 -5.60
N ILE A 228 -6.12 -15.89 -5.24
CA ILE A 228 -6.61 -15.27 -4.00
C ILE A 228 -6.47 -16.24 -2.83
N ILE A 229 -5.89 -15.78 -1.73
CA ILE A 229 -5.72 -16.52 -0.47
C ILE A 229 -6.77 -16.10 0.54
N LEU A 230 -7.03 -14.80 0.65
CA LEU A 230 -8.06 -14.23 1.51
C LEU A 230 -8.57 -12.92 0.90
N TYR A 231 -9.88 -12.70 0.94
CA TYR A 231 -10.50 -11.45 0.47
C TYR A 231 -11.67 -11.04 1.36
N ALA A 232 -11.99 -9.74 1.34
CA ALA A 232 -13.22 -9.20 1.91
C ALA A 232 -14.31 -9.23 0.83
N ASP A 233 -15.39 -9.92 1.13
CA ASP A 233 -16.55 -10.12 0.27
C ASP A 233 -17.48 -8.91 0.37
N TYR A 234 -17.69 -8.23 -0.75
CA TYR A 234 -18.60 -7.11 -0.90
C TYR A 234 -19.74 -7.49 -1.83
N ASP A 235 -20.93 -7.67 -1.26
CA ASP A 235 -22.10 -8.14 -1.97
C ASP A 235 -23.33 -7.30 -1.60
N ARG A 236 -24.11 -6.94 -2.63
CA ARG A 236 -25.35 -6.17 -2.46
C ARG A 236 -26.37 -6.88 -1.57
N THR A 237 -26.44 -8.20 -1.66
CA THR A 237 -27.36 -9.01 -0.86
C THR A 237 -26.97 -9.04 0.62
N LEU A 238 -25.68 -8.81 0.93
CA LEU A 238 -25.16 -8.68 2.28
C LEU A 238 -25.30 -7.27 2.84
N GLY A 239 -25.76 -6.30 2.03
CA GLY A 239 -25.82 -4.89 2.41
C GLY A 239 -24.44 -4.29 2.67
N ARG A 240 -23.39 -4.82 2.02
CA ARG A 240 -22.01 -4.40 2.20
C ARG A 240 -21.46 -3.86 0.88
N GLY A 241 -21.22 -2.56 0.83
CA GLY A 241 -20.58 -1.90 -0.28
C GLY A 241 -19.22 -1.30 0.12
N SER A 242 -18.32 -1.17 -0.85
CA SER A 242 -17.03 -0.50 -0.73
C SER A 242 -17.08 0.87 -1.40
N ASN A 243 -16.05 1.69 -1.15
CA ASN A 243 -15.92 3.00 -1.78
C ASN A 243 -15.10 2.99 -3.09
N THR A 244 -14.87 1.81 -3.67
CA THR A 244 -14.10 1.65 -4.91
C THR A 244 -14.68 2.39 -6.14
N PRO A 245 -16.00 2.67 -6.26
CA PRO A 245 -16.51 3.48 -7.37
C PRO A 245 -15.98 4.91 -7.43
N THR A 246 -15.45 5.44 -6.34
CA THR A 246 -15.01 6.83 -6.28
C THR A 246 -13.52 7.04 -6.59
N VAL A 247 -12.74 5.97 -6.79
CA VAL A 247 -11.28 6.07 -6.95
C VAL A 247 -10.84 6.88 -8.19
N VAL A 248 -11.66 6.95 -9.24
CA VAL A 248 -11.38 7.74 -10.44
C VAL A 248 -11.75 9.22 -10.27
N ASP A 249 -12.79 9.49 -9.48
CA ASP A 249 -13.42 10.82 -9.42
C ASP A 249 -12.93 11.70 -8.27
N TRP A 250 -12.37 11.08 -7.26
CA TRP A 250 -12.01 11.77 -6.05
C TRP A 250 -10.50 12.01 -5.94
N MET A 251 -10.00 12.15 -4.72
CA MET A 251 -8.62 12.55 -4.40
C MET A 251 -7.59 11.41 -4.54
N TRP A 252 -7.97 10.22 -4.96
CA TRP A 252 -7.05 9.10 -5.16
C TRP A 252 -6.30 9.21 -6.50
N HIS A 253 -5.58 10.32 -6.68
CA HIS A 253 -4.66 10.47 -7.79
C HIS A 253 -3.28 9.97 -7.39
N LEU A 254 -2.65 9.28 -8.33
CA LEU A 254 -1.35 8.65 -8.14
C LEU A 254 -0.22 9.61 -8.52
N SER A 255 1.01 9.28 -8.11
CA SER A 255 2.16 10.16 -8.36
C SER A 255 2.85 9.86 -9.69
N ARG A 256 3.49 10.86 -10.25
CA ARG A 256 4.45 10.70 -11.35
C ARG A 256 5.55 9.70 -10.96
N SER A 257 5.99 9.71 -9.71
CA SER A 257 6.98 8.77 -9.16
C SER A 257 6.55 7.30 -9.28
N LEU A 258 5.25 6.99 -9.08
CA LEU A 258 4.73 5.66 -9.34
C LEU A 258 4.73 5.35 -10.84
N ALA A 259 4.23 6.26 -11.68
CA ALA A 259 4.23 6.10 -13.13
C ALA A 259 5.64 5.83 -13.68
N ASP A 260 6.67 6.47 -13.13
CA ASP A 260 8.08 6.27 -13.47
C ASP A 260 8.59 4.85 -13.18
N SER A 261 7.96 4.14 -12.23
CA SER A 261 8.37 2.79 -11.84
C SER A 261 7.98 1.71 -12.85
N TYR A 262 6.98 1.98 -13.69
CA TYR A 262 6.60 1.06 -14.76
C TYR A 262 7.67 1.06 -15.86
N LEU A 263 8.16 -0.12 -16.23
CA LEU A 263 9.18 -0.30 -17.27
C LEU A 263 8.61 -0.03 -18.67
N LYS A 264 9.47 0.11 -19.65
CA LYS A 264 9.12 -0.01 -21.07
C LYS A 264 8.83 -1.47 -21.42
N LEU A 265 8.12 -1.73 -22.51
CA LEU A 265 7.79 -3.09 -22.96
C LEU A 265 9.03 -3.98 -23.19
N ASN A 266 10.18 -3.38 -23.52
CA ASN A 266 11.45 -4.09 -23.64
C ASN A 266 12.15 -4.38 -22.30
N GLY A 267 11.56 -3.98 -21.16
CA GLY A 267 12.11 -4.18 -19.82
C GLY A 267 13.10 -3.11 -19.36
N SER A 268 13.41 -2.09 -20.17
CA SER A 268 14.28 -1.00 -19.73
C SER A 268 13.50 0.03 -18.88
N PRO A 269 14.18 0.78 -17.99
CA PRO A 269 13.55 1.87 -17.25
C PRO A 269 12.99 2.93 -18.20
N ALA A 270 11.76 3.38 -17.96
CA ALA A 270 11.15 4.45 -18.75
C ALA A 270 11.94 5.76 -18.65
N THR A 271 12.52 6.00 -17.49
CA THR A 271 13.36 7.17 -17.18
C THR A 271 14.69 7.19 -17.95
N SER A 272 15.05 6.13 -18.66
CA SER A 272 16.21 6.10 -19.57
C SER A 272 15.95 6.81 -20.91
N ASP A 273 14.70 7.12 -21.25
CA ASP A 273 14.34 7.92 -22.42
C ASP A 273 14.71 9.39 -22.15
N PRO A 274 15.54 10.03 -22.99
CA PRO A 274 15.91 11.44 -22.81
C PRO A 274 14.71 12.41 -22.75
N ASN A 275 13.63 12.08 -23.43
CA ASN A 275 12.41 12.89 -23.48
C ASN A 275 11.39 12.51 -22.40
N TYR A 276 11.70 11.55 -21.53
CA TYR A 276 10.75 11.02 -20.56
C TYR A 276 10.14 12.11 -19.66
N ALA A 277 10.98 13.04 -19.17
CA ALA A 277 10.56 14.08 -18.23
C ALA A 277 9.50 15.04 -18.79
N THR A 278 9.47 15.21 -20.11
CA THR A 278 8.58 16.14 -20.82
C THR A 278 7.41 15.45 -21.54
N LYS A 279 7.23 14.14 -21.37
CA LYS A 279 6.08 13.45 -21.93
C LYS A 279 4.78 13.94 -21.31
N THR A 280 3.83 14.30 -22.18
CA THR A 280 2.47 14.68 -21.81
C THR A 280 1.68 13.49 -21.25
N TYR A 281 0.46 13.73 -20.81
CA TYR A 281 -0.40 12.67 -20.25
C TYR A 281 -0.63 11.52 -21.24
N THR A 282 -0.97 11.82 -22.48
CA THR A 282 -1.21 10.79 -23.51
C THR A 282 0.06 10.03 -23.85
N GLU A 283 1.19 10.72 -24.03
CA GLU A 283 2.48 10.11 -24.42
C GLU A 283 3.12 9.26 -23.33
N MET A 284 2.77 9.48 -22.05
CA MET A 284 3.40 8.75 -20.95
C MET A 284 2.99 7.27 -20.88
N PHE A 285 1.92 6.87 -21.56
CA PHE A 285 1.46 5.47 -21.63
C PHE A 285 2.06 4.69 -22.80
N ASP A 286 2.77 5.37 -23.72
CA ASP A 286 3.35 4.71 -24.89
C ASP A 286 4.53 3.81 -24.51
N ASP A 287 4.55 2.59 -25.07
CA ASP A 287 5.63 1.61 -24.86
C ASP A 287 5.89 1.30 -23.37
N ARG A 288 4.83 1.10 -22.57
CA ARG A 288 4.92 0.87 -21.13
C ARG A 288 4.38 -0.49 -20.70
N ASP A 289 4.86 -0.94 -19.54
CA ASP A 289 4.30 -2.08 -18.82
C ASP A 289 2.76 -2.00 -18.81
N PRO A 290 2.06 -3.01 -19.33
CA PRO A 290 0.61 -2.95 -19.49
C PRO A 290 -0.17 -2.72 -18.19
N ARG A 291 0.41 -3.06 -17.02
CA ARG A 291 -0.20 -2.81 -15.71
C ARG A 291 -0.36 -1.32 -15.40
N MET A 292 0.43 -0.45 -16.06
CA MET A 292 0.31 0.99 -15.86
C MET A 292 -1.08 1.51 -16.23
N ALA A 293 -1.59 1.15 -17.40
CA ALA A 293 -2.91 1.56 -17.89
C ALA A 293 -4.09 0.91 -17.14
N GLU A 294 -3.82 -0.13 -16.35
CA GLU A 294 -4.82 -0.77 -15.47
C GLU A 294 -4.74 -0.28 -14.01
N THR A 295 -3.69 0.48 -13.69
CA THR A 295 -3.50 1.08 -12.37
C THR A 295 -3.80 2.57 -12.36
N ILE A 296 -3.31 3.28 -13.39
CA ILE A 296 -3.52 4.72 -13.64
C ILE A 296 -4.46 4.84 -14.83
N MET A 297 -5.49 5.67 -14.72
CA MET A 297 -6.45 5.88 -15.80
C MET A 297 -5.74 6.38 -17.06
N PRO A 298 -5.81 5.67 -18.20
CA PRO A 298 -5.25 6.14 -19.47
C PRO A 298 -6.17 7.13 -20.18
N ALA A 299 -5.64 7.85 -21.16
CA ALA A 299 -6.45 8.63 -22.09
C ALA A 299 -7.50 7.75 -22.80
N GLY A 300 -8.66 8.31 -23.08
CA GLY A 300 -9.77 7.61 -23.73
C GLY A 300 -10.55 6.64 -22.81
N PHE A 301 -10.25 6.57 -21.52
CA PHE A 301 -11.01 5.73 -20.61
C PHE A 301 -12.44 6.23 -20.44
N ILE A 302 -13.40 5.31 -20.55
CA ILE A 302 -14.84 5.57 -20.40
C ILE A 302 -15.32 4.84 -19.15
N LYS A 303 -15.95 5.57 -18.22
CA LYS A 303 -16.56 4.98 -17.02
C LYS A 303 -17.72 4.05 -17.35
N ALA A 304 -17.99 3.11 -16.48
CA ALA A 304 -18.97 2.05 -16.67
C ALA A 304 -20.40 2.52 -17.05
N ASN A 305 -20.79 3.74 -16.68
CA ASN A 305 -22.12 4.29 -16.95
C ASN A 305 -22.11 5.51 -17.88
N GLU A 306 -20.96 5.77 -18.52
CA GLU A 306 -20.77 6.93 -19.39
C GLU A 306 -20.54 6.51 -20.85
N SER A 307 -20.73 7.42 -21.79
CA SER A 307 -20.53 7.21 -23.22
C SER A 307 -19.38 8.02 -23.79
N LEU A 308 -18.83 8.95 -23.03
CA LEU A 308 -17.74 9.82 -23.44
C LEU A 308 -16.50 9.53 -22.58
N PRO A 309 -15.30 9.78 -23.09
CA PRO A 309 -14.07 9.66 -22.33
C PRO A 309 -14.08 10.54 -21.07
N THR A 310 -13.50 10.04 -20.01
CA THR A 310 -13.45 10.71 -18.71
C THR A 310 -12.32 11.75 -18.68
N VAL A 311 -12.67 13.00 -18.38
CA VAL A 311 -11.71 14.07 -18.10
C VAL A 311 -11.48 14.15 -16.59
N ALA A 312 -10.27 13.85 -16.15
CA ALA A 312 -9.90 13.84 -14.75
C ALA A 312 -9.71 15.25 -14.16
N LYS A 313 -9.57 15.32 -12.84
CA LYS A 313 -9.34 16.59 -12.13
C LYS A 313 -7.85 16.94 -12.10
N LEU A 314 -7.48 18.04 -12.75
CA LEU A 314 -6.11 18.55 -12.73
C LEU A 314 -5.67 18.99 -11.32
N ASP A 315 -6.60 19.45 -10.50
CA ASP A 315 -6.37 19.86 -9.11
C ASP A 315 -5.74 18.78 -8.23
N TYR A 316 -5.76 17.52 -8.69
CA TYR A 316 -5.15 16.36 -8.02
C TYR A 316 -3.98 15.76 -8.81
N GLY A 317 -3.44 16.44 -9.81
CA GLY A 317 -2.27 16.00 -10.58
C GLY A 317 -2.55 15.23 -11.86
N TYR A 318 -3.82 14.91 -12.17
CA TYR A 318 -4.28 14.25 -13.41
C TYR A 318 -3.80 12.81 -13.61
N LEU A 319 -3.58 12.04 -12.55
CA LEU A 319 -3.22 10.61 -12.61
C LEU A 319 -4.20 9.78 -11.75
N PRO A 320 -5.51 9.74 -12.11
CA PRO A 320 -6.50 9.05 -11.29
C PRO A 320 -6.16 7.56 -11.13
N GLN A 321 -6.40 7.02 -9.94
CA GLN A 321 -6.34 5.59 -9.72
C GLN A 321 -7.45 4.89 -10.51
N LEU A 322 -7.09 3.91 -11.34
CA LEU A 322 -8.03 3.06 -12.06
C LEU A 322 -8.20 1.69 -11.41
N LYS A 323 -7.14 1.18 -10.78
CA LYS A 323 -7.20 -0.08 -10.04
C LYS A 323 -8.31 -0.02 -9.00
N TYR A 324 -9.10 -1.07 -8.89
CA TYR A 324 -10.34 -1.18 -8.10
C TYR A 324 -11.57 -0.44 -8.66
N TYR A 325 -11.47 0.42 -9.67
CA TYR A 325 -12.66 1.02 -10.27
C TYR A 325 -13.52 -0.07 -10.94
N PRO A 326 -14.80 -0.23 -10.58
CA PRO A 326 -15.67 -1.28 -11.11
C PRO A 326 -15.78 -1.22 -12.64
N ARG A 327 -15.78 -2.40 -13.28
CA ARG A 327 -15.89 -2.49 -14.75
C ARG A 327 -17.32 -2.38 -15.26
N THR A 328 -18.31 -2.70 -14.44
CA THR A 328 -19.72 -2.73 -14.84
C THR A 328 -20.58 -1.86 -13.95
N ALA A 329 -21.72 -1.43 -14.49
CA ALA A 329 -22.72 -0.65 -13.78
C ALA A 329 -23.29 -1.38 -12.55
N GLU A 330 -23.39 -2.71 -12.61
CA GLU A 330 -23.94 -3.51 -11.52
C GLU A 330 -23.02 -3.48 -10.29
N LEU A 331 -21.71 -3.38 -10.49
CA LEU A 331 -20.71 -3.27 -9.43
C LEU A 331 -20.50 -1.84 -8.94
N ASN A 332 -21.09 -0.85 -9.66
CA ASN A 332 -20.93 0.57 -9.38
C ASN A 332 -22.30 1.21 -9.12
N SER A 333 -22.70 1.30 -7.86
CA SER A 333 -23.94 1.96 -7.47
C SER A 333 -23.72 3.27 -6.70
N GLY A 334 -22.48 3.77 -6.64
CA GLY A 334 -22.12 5.05 -6.02
C GLY A 334 -21.23 4.93 -4.77
N TYR A 335 -21.24 5.98 -3.95
CA TYR A 335 -20.47 6.05 -2.72
C TYR A 335 -20.91 4.94 -1.74
N ASP A 336 -19.94 4.22 -1.15
CA ASP A 336 -20.16 3.06 -0.28
C ASP A 336 -21.07 1.97 -0.89
N ALA A 337 -21.17 1.94 -2.22
CA ALA A 337 -22.00 0.99 -2.98
C ALA A 337 -21.22 0.34 -4.14
N GLY A 338 -19.92 0.15 -3.99
CA GLY A 338 -19.09 -0.71 -4.83
C GLY A 338 -19.19 -2.16 -4.37
N TYR A 339 -19.36 -3.11 -5.30
CA TYR A 339 -19.57 -4.52 -5.00
C TYR A 339 -18.50 -5.42 -5.61
N ASN A 340 -17.32 -4.89 -5.90
CA ASN A 340 -16.14 -5.70 -6.17
C ASN A 340 -15.43 -6.05 -4.87
N ASP A 341 -14.95 -7.27 -4.79
CA ASP A 341 -14.22 -7.78 -3.63
C ASP A 341 -12.88 -7.08 -3.43
N ILE A 342 -12.40 -7.05 -2.19
CA ILE A 342 -11.10 -6.46 -1.85
C ILE A 342 -10.14 -7.55 -1.38
N VAL A 343 -9.00 -7.66 -2.05
CA VAL A 343 -7.94 -8.61 -1.73
C VAL A 343 -7.29 -8.26 -0.38
N ILE A 344 -7.09 -9.29 0.46
CA ILE A 344 -6.33 -9.19 1.72
C ILE A 344 -4.97 -9.88 1.58
N PHE A 345 -4.96 -11.12 1.06
CA PHE A 345 -3.75 -11.86 0.73
C PHE A 345 -3.92 -12.53 -0.62
N ARG A 346 -2.89 -12.42 -1.47
CA ARG A 346 -2.85 -13.07 -2.78
C ARG A 346 -1.47 -13.65 -3.10
N TYR A 347 -1.45 -14.63 -3.98
CA TYR A 347 -0.26 -15.39 -4.31
C TYR A 347 0.89 -14.54 -4.89
N ALA A 348 0.58 -13.49 -5.62
CA ALA A 348 1.61 -12.58 -6.13
C ALA A 348 2.45 -11.95 -5.01
N GLU A 349 1.84 -11.54 -3.90
CA GLU A 349 2.59 -11.06 -2.74
C GLU A 349 3.49 -12.16 -2.16
N THR A 350 2.99 -13.39 -2.05
CA THR A 350 3.79 -14.55 -1.62
C THR A 350 5.05 -14.73 -2.47
N LEU A 351 4.92 -14.64 -3.79
CA LEU A 351 6.04 -14.76 -4.72
C LEU A 351 7.06 -13.63 -4.54
N LEU A 352 6.60 -12.42 -4.37
CA LEU A 352 7.46 -11.24 -4.15
C LEU A 352 8.16 -11.29 -2.80
N ILE A 353 7.50 -11.75 -1.74
CA ILE A 353 8.13 -11.99 -0.43
C ILE A 353 9.24 -13.04 -0.55
N ASN A 354 8.99 -14.17 -1.26
CA ASN A 354 9.99 -15.21 -1.45
C ASN A 354 11.23 -14.70 -2.18
N ALA A 355 11.02 -14.00 -3.30
CA ALA A 355 12.11 -13.44 -4.09
C ALA A 355 12.92 -12.41 -3.29
N GLU A 356 12.26 -11.48 -2.61
CA GLU A 356 12.92 -10.45 -1.83
C GLU A 356 13.72 -11.08 -0.67
N ALA A 357 13.11 -11.95 0.12
CA ALA A 357 13.78 -12.60 1.25
C ALA A 357 15.03 -13.39 0.81
N LYS A 358 14.97 -14.14 -0.30
CA LYS A 358 16.12 -14.85 -0.85
C LYS A 358 17.20 -13.88 -1.36
N ALA A 359 16.83 -12.79 -1.98
CA ALA A 359 17.77 -11.78 -2.45
C ALA A 359 18.46 -11.07 -1.28
N GLU A 360 17.71 -10.72 -0.24
CA GLU A 360 18.25 -10.10 0.99
C GLU A 360 19.17 -11.05 1.80
N LEU A 361 18.92 -12.36 1.73
CA LEU A 361 19.79 -13.41 2.28
C LEU A 361 21.04 -13.71 1.40
N GLY A 362 21.09 -13.19 0.18
CA GLY A 362 22.16 -13.49 -0.76
C GLY A 362 22.06 -14.88 -1.40
N THR A 363 20.92 -15.54 -1.34
CA THR A 363 20.74 -16.94 -1.79
C THR A 363 19.93 -17.09 -3.07
N ILE A 364 19.40 -16.00 -3.61
CA ILE A 364 18.54 -16.02 -4.82
C ILE A 364 19.30 -16.53 -6.04
N LYS A 365 18.62 -17.33 -6.85
CA LYS A 365 19.10 -17.87 -8.13
C LYS A 365 18.15 -17.49 -9.26
N GLN A 366 18.57 -17.70 -10.53
CA GLN A 366 17.71 -17.43 -11.68
C GLN A 366 16.43 -18.27 -11.65
N GLU A 367 16.53 -19.54 -11.18
CA GLU A 367 15.37 -20.42 -11.02
C GLU A 367 14.35 -19.85 -10.02
N ASP A 368 14.81 -19.17 -8.97
CA ASP A 368 13.93 -18.51 -8.01
C ASP A 368 13.20 -17.32 -8.65
N LEU A 369 13.90 -16.49 -9.43
CA LEU A 369 13.29 -15.41 -10.20
C LEU A 369 12.25 -15.96 -11.20
N ASN A 370 12.58 -17.08 -11.87
CA ASN A 370 11.65 -17.71 -12.83
C ASN A 370 10.39 -18.27 -12.16
N ALA A 371 10.51 -18.75 -10.93
CA ALA A 371 9.39 -19.29 -10.13
C ALA A 371 8.61 -18.21 -9.36
N THR A 372 9.05 -16.95 -9.39
CA THR A 372 8.46 -15.86 -8.62
C THR A 372 8.19 -14.63 -9.49
N VAL A 373 9.08 -13.66 -9.55
CA VAL A 373 8.95 -12.38 -10.27
C VAL A 373 8.56 -12.58 -11.74
N ASN A 374 9.20 -13.56 -12.40
CA ASN A 374 8.99 -13.79 -13.82
C ASN A 374 7.61 -14.40 -14.15
N LEU A 375 6.92 -15.02 -13.18
CA LEU A 375 5.52 -15.42 -13.36
C LEU A 375 4.60 -14.19 -13.45
N LEU A 376 4.87 -13.15 -12.65
CA LEU A 376 4.11 -11.90 -12.68
C LEU A 376 4.36 -11.14 -13.99
N ARG A 377 5.62 -11.00 -14.39
CA ARG A 377 6.00 -10.38 -15.67
C ARG A 377 5.41 -11.11 -16.86
N LYS A 378 5.46 -12.43 -16.85
CA LYS A 378 4.91 -13.27 -17.91
C LYS A 378 3.38 -13.11 -18.07
N ARG A 379 2.64 -12.94 -16.99
CA ARG A 379 1.19 -12.67 -17.04
C ARG A 379 0.86 -11.53 -18.00
N VAL A 380 1.66 -10.46 -17.97
CA VAL A 380 1.42 -9.23 -18.73
C VAL A 380 2.36 -9.06 -19.95
N GLY A 381 3.13 -10.08 -20.30
CA GLY A 381 4.00 -10.06 -21.47
C GLY A 381 5.29 -9.27 -21.31
N MET A 382 5.70 -8.97 -20.07
CA MET A 382 6.96 -8.28 -19.78
C MET A 382 8.16 -9.25 -19.82
N PRO A 383 9.36 -8.78 -20.22
CA PRO A 383 10.58 -9.58 -20.22
C PRO A 383 10.95 -10.09 -18.81
N ASP A 384 11.58 -11.25 -18.78
CA ASP A 384 12.09 -11.87 -17.55
C ASP A 384 13.15 -11.00 -16.87
N LEU A 385 13.05 -10.87 -15.54
CA LEU A 385 14.15 -10.37 -14.71
C LEU A 385 15.30 -11.40 -14.68
N LYS A 386 16.52 -10.91 -14.94
CA LYS A 386 17.75 -11.70 -14.91
C LYS A 386 18.62 -11.31 -13.70
N LEU A 387 19.44 -12.26 -13.22
CA LEU A 387 20.37 -11.98 -12.11
C LEU A 387 21.41 -10.91 -12.47
N ASP A 388 21.81 -10.83 -13.74
CA ASP A 388 22.78 -9.87 -14.28
C ASP A 388 22.11 -8.58 -14.80
N VAL A 389 20.93 -8.24 -14.28
CA VAL A 389 20.20 -7.03 -14.67
C VAL A 389 21.07 -5.77 -14.48
N ALA A 390 21.01 -4.90 -15.48
CA ALA A 390 21.77 -3.65 -15.46
C ALA A 390 21.33 -2.72 -14.32
N THR A 391 22.25 -1.89 -13.85
CA THR A 391 21.97 -0.89 -12.83
C THR A 391 21.01 0.18 -13.35
N ASP A 392 19.94 0.44 -12.61
CA ASP A 392 19.13 1.65 -12.78
C ASP A 392 19.65 2.75 -11.83
N PRO A 393 20.24 3.83 -12.36
CA PRO A 393 20.80 4.91 -11.54
C PRO A 393 19.74 5.57 -10.64
N LYS A 394 18.48 5.65 -11.09
CA LYS A 394 17.38 6.23 -10.30
C LYS A 394 17.10 5.39 -9.06
N LEU A 395 17.00 4.08 -9.21
CA LEU A 395 16.78 3.17 -8.07
C LEU A 395 17.96 3.20 -7.09
N THR A 396 19.19 3.26 -7.60
CA THR A 396 20.38 3.35 -6.75
C THR A 396 20.35 4.60 -5.86
N VAL A 397 19.90 5.73 -6.40
CA VAL A 397 19.73 6.99 -5.64
C VAL A 397 18.57 6.87 -4.65
N GLN A 398 17.48 6.23 -5.02
CA GLN A 398 16.31 6.06 -4.15
C GLN A 398 16.58 5.13 -2.95
N TYR A 399 17.46 4.14 -3.13
CA TYR A 399 17.75 3.12 -2.11
C TYR A 399 19.26 2.97 -1.85
N PRO A 400 19.94 4.00 -1.34
CA PRO A 400 21.40 4.01 -1.21
C PRO A 400 21.96 2.97 -0.22
N ALA A 401 21.11 2.44 0.66
CA ALA A 401 21.49 1.39 1.60
C ALA A 401 21.58 -0.01 0.95
N VAL A 402 21.08 -0.19 -0.28
CA VAL A 402 21.17 -1.46 -1.01
C VAL A 402 22.51 -1.54 -1.72
N THR A 403 23.38 -2.44 -1.25
CA THR A 403 24.75 -2.61 -1.75
C THR A 403 25.08 -4.09 -1.99
N GLY A 404 26.23 -4.35 -2.61
CA GLY A 404 26.72 -5.71 -2.85
C GLY A 404 26.35 -6.26 -4.23
N THR A 405 26.72 -7.52 -4.46
CA THR A 405 26.62 -8.17 -5.79
C THR A 405 25.19 -8.35 -6.30
N LEU A 406 24.22 -8.44 -5.40
CA LEU A 406 22.79 -8.59 -5.73
C LEU A 406 22.02 -7.26 -5.65
N ALA A 407 22.69 -6.12 -5.49
CA ALA A 407 22.03 -4.83 -5.33
C ALA A 407 21.01 -4.55 -6.46
N ASN A 408 21.41 -4.73 -7.72
CA ASN A 408 20.53 -4.50 -8.86
C ASN A 408 19.29 -5.40 -8.85
N VAL A 409 19.43 -6.67 -8.48
CA VAL A 409 18.32 -7.62 -8.38
C VAL A 409 17.37 -7.22 -7.25
N ILE A 410 17.89 -6.85 -6.09
CA ILE A 410 17.07 -6.36 -4.95
C ILE A 410 16.28 -5.12 -5.38
N LEU A 411 16.93 -4.17 -6.05
CA LEU A 411 16.29 -2.94 -6.53
C LEU A 411 15.17 -3.24 -7.54
N GLU A 412 15.39 -4.18 -8.47
CA GLU A 412 14.37 -4.57 -9.44
C GLU A 412 13.21 -5.36 -8.79
N ILE A 413 13.47 -6.18 -7.76
CA ILE A 413 12.41 -6.83 -6.98
C ILE A 413 11.58 -5.77 -6.23
N ARG A 414 12.20 -4.73 -5.67
CA ARG A 414 11.48 -3.61 -5.04
C ARG A 414 10.62 -2.84 -6.05
N ARG A 415 11.11 -2.63 -7.28
CA ARG A 415 10.35 -2.05 -8.39
C ARG A 415 9.15 -2.93 -8.74
N GLU A 416 9.38 -4.22 -8.95
CA GLU A 416 8.31 -5.17 -9.29
C GLU A 416 7.23 -5.20 -8.20
N ARG A 417 7.67 -5.18 -6.93
CA ARG A 417 6.76 -5.11 -5.79
C ARG A 417 5.92 -3.81 -5.80
N ARG A 418 6.55 -2.65 -6.08
CA ARG A 418 5.85 -1.36 -6.20
C ARG A 418 4.80 -1.38 -7.30
N VAL A 419 5.15 -1.93 -8.47
CA VAL A 419 4.29 -1.99 -9.66
C VAL A 419 3.14 -2.99 -9.46
N GLU A 420 3.46 -4.20 -9.03
CA GLU A 420 2.49 -5.28 -8.89
C GLU A 420 1.47 -5.01 -7.77
N LEU A 421 1.94 -4.51 -6.63
CA LEU A 421 1.13 -4.29 -5.43
C LEU A 421 0.67 -2.84 -5.26
N ALA A 422 0.80 -2.00 -6.29
CA ALA A 422 0.29 -0.62 -6.25
C ALA A 422 -1.18 -0.59 -5.84
N CYS A 423 -1.56 0.36 -5.00
CA CYS A 423 -2.91 0.56 -4.47
C CYS A 423 -3.44 -0.62 -3.61
N GLU A 424 -2.56 -1.41 -2.99
CA GLU A 424 -2.96 -2.49 -2.07
C GLU A 424 -2.56 -2.20 -0.61
N GLY A 425 -2.23 -0.95 -0.28
CA GLY A 425 -1.92 -0.50 1.09
C GLY A 425 -0.59 -1.01 1.64
N LEU A 426 0.33 -1.52 0.80
CA LEU A 426 1.59 -2.13 1.25
C LEU A 426 2.81 -1.23 1.11
N ARG A 427 2.73 -0.18 0.31
CA ARG A 427 3.89 0.65 -0.06
C ARG A 427 4.49 1.41 1.12
N TYR A 428 3.67 1.93 2.03
CA TYR A 428 4.15 2.64 3.22
C TYR A 428 5.00 1.73 4.11
N ASP A 429 4.51 0.52 4.40
CA ASP A 429 5.25 -0.47 5.18
C ASP A 429 6.59 -0.84 4.52
N ASP A 430 6.62 -0.94 3.19
CA ASP A 430 7.84 -1.19 2.41
C ASP A 430 8.87 -0.06 2.59
N LEU A 431 8.45 1.19 2.51
CA LEU A 431 9.32 2.35 2.73
C LEU A 431 9.90 2.36 4.16
N MET A 432 9.07 2.06 5.15
CA MET A 432 9.48 2.04 6.55
C MET A 432 10.50 0.91 6.81
N ARG A 433 10.21 -0.32 6.38
CA ARG A 433 11.09 -1.47 6.63
C ARG A 433 12.42 -1.41 5.85
N TRP A 434 12.48 -0.72 4.72
CA TRP A 434 13.71 -0.50 3.94
C TRP A 434 14.53 0.71 4.38
N LYS A 435 14.09 1.43 5.42
CA LYS A 435 14.66 2.71 5.86
C LYS A 435 14.72 3.73 4.71
N ALA A 436 13.65 3.78 3.92
CA ALA A 436 13.50 4.63 2.74
C ALA A 436 12.45 5.74 2.93
N GLY A 437 12.16 6.14 4.17
CA GLY A 437 11.18 7.18 4.51
C GLY A 437 11.43 8.52 3.82
N LYS A 438 12.69 8.83 3.50
CA LYS A 438 13.06 10.01 2.71
C LYS A 438 12.39 10.10 1.33
N LEU A 439 11.92 9.00 0.76
CA LEU A 439 11.18 9.03 -0.49
C LEU A 439 9.81 9.73 -0.36
N LEU A 440 9.28 9.84 0.86
CA LEU A 440 8.07 10.62 1.14
C LEU A 440 8.28 12.13 1.07
N GLU A 441 9.54 12.62 1.07
CA GLU A 441 9.86 14.04 0.88
C GLU A 441 9.80 14.46 -0.59
N GLY A 442 9.76 13.51 -1.52
CA GLY A 442 9.61 13.80 -2.94
C GLY A 442 8.36 14.64 -3.18
N PRO A 443 8.42 15.68 -4.02
CA PRO A 443 7.22 16.46 -4.32
C PRO A 443 6.17 15.53 -4.92
N ALA A 444 4.94 15.64 -4.42
CA ALA A 444 3.81 15.05 -5.09
C ALA A 444 3.68 15.72 -6.47
N GLU A 445 3.98 14.97 -7.53
CA GLU A 445 3.94 15.48 -8.89
C GLU A 445 2.88 14.75 -9.71
N GLY A 446 2.13 15.54 -10.49
CA GLY A 446 1.23 15.08 -11.52
C GLY A 446 1.88 15.07 -12.91
N VAL A 447 1.04 15.21 -13.93
CA VAL A 447 1.45 15.21 -15.33
C VAL A 447 2.28 16.44 -15.70
N TYR A 448 3.07 16.29 -16.76
CA TYR A 448 3.83 17.40 -17.34
C TYR A 448 2.95 18.23 -18.27
N ILE A 449 3.04 19.56 -18.16
CA ILE A 449 2.36 20.56 -18.97
C ILE A 449 3.41 21.37 -19.73
N PRO A 450 3.42 21.34 -21.08
CA PRO A 450 4.47 21.99 -21.86
C PRO A 450 4.36 23.52 -21.93
N ALA A 451 3.17 24.10 -21.74
CA ALA A 451 2.92 25.55 -21.75
C ALA A 451 1.52 25.85 -21.17
N PHE A 452 1.18 27.12 -21.02
CA PHE A 452 -0.24 27.52 -20.88
C PHE A 452 -0.96 27.33 -22.22
N GLY A 453 -2.21 26.83 -22.19
CA GLY A 453 -3.01 26.58 -23.37
C GLY A 453 -4.08 25.50 -23.18
N ALA A 454 -4.67 25.07 -24.29
CA ALA A 454 -5.66 24.00 -24.32
C ALA A 454 -5.02 22.66 -24.70
N TYR A 455 -5.56 21.55 -24.17
CA TYR A 455 -5.03 20.21 -24.32
C TYR A 455 -6.14 19.19 -24.57
N ASP A 456 -5.85 18.29 -25.51
CA ASP A 456 -6.53 17.01 -25.67
C ASP A 456 -5.92 16.02 -24.64
N VAL A 457 -6.72 15.66 -23.65
CA VAL A 457 -6.33 14.69 -22.60
C VAL A 457 -7.10 13.38 -22.73
N THR A 458 -8.07 13.32 -23.63
CA THR A 458 -8.82 12.10 -23.95
C THR A 458 -8.24 11.37 -25.16
N GLY A 459 -7.47 12.04 -26.01
CA GLY A 459 -6.83 11.47 -27.20
C GLY A 459 -7.77 11.36 -28.39
N ASP A 460 -8.87 12.12 -28.41
CA ASP A 460 -9.86 12.10 -29.51
C ASP A 460 -9.57 13.13 -30.61
N GLY A 461 -8.58 14.00 -30.41
CA GLY A 461 -8.18 15.05 -31.35
C GLY A 461 -8.80 16.41 -31.09
N GLU A 462 -9.69 16.52 -30.11
CA GLU A 462 -10.30 17.78 -29.68
C GLU A 462 -9.76 18.19 -28.30
N ASN A 463 -9.66 19.50 -28.03
CA ASN A 463 -9.18 19.96 -26.73
C ASN A 463 -10.27 19.80 -25.66
N ASP A 464 -9.95 19.20 -24.54
CA ASP A 464 -10.84 18.95 -23.40
C ASP A 464 -10.70 19.98 -22.28
N ILE A 465 -9.46 20.41 -22.02
CA ILE A 465 -9.13 21.29 -20.90
C ILE A 465 -8.26 22.45 -21.34
N ALA A 466 -8.29 23.55 -20.57
CA ALA A 466 -7.26 24.59 -20.64
C ALA A 466 -6.60 24.79 -19.28
N ILE A 467 -5.30 25.09 -19.31
CA ILE A 467 -4.49 25.49 -18.16
C ILE A 467 -3.95 26.88 -18.44
N LEU A 468 -4.33 27.84 -17.62
CA LEU A 468 -4.06 29.27 -17.83
C LEU A 468 -3.44 29.89 -16.58
N GLU A 469 -2.64 30.95 -16.77
CA GLU A 469 -2.05 31.68 -15.65
C GLU A 469 -3.16 32.36 -14.81
N SER A 470 -4.07 33.07 -15.46
CA SER A 470 -5.20 33.77 -14.83
C SER A 470 -6.35 33.96 -15.84
N PRO A 471 -7.56 34.36 -15.40
CA PRO A 471 -8.69 34.62 -16.30
C PRO A 471 -8.40 35.67 -17.38
N ASP A 472 -7.53 36.64 -17.08
CA ASP A 472 -7.18 37.72 -18.02
C ASP A 472 -6.07 37.31 -19.01
N LYS A 473 -5.45 36.13 -18.83
CA LYS A 473 -4.33 35.62 -19.64
C LYS A 473 -4.73 34.30 -20.30
N THR A 474 -5.46 34.39 -21.41
CA THR A 474 -6.09 33.25 -22.08
C THR A 474 -5.16 32.42 -22.97
N ALA A 475 -3.84 32.70 -22.97
CA ALA A 475 -2.85 32.04 -23.85
C ALA A 475 -3.23 32.06 -25.35
N GLY A 476 -3.96 33.09 -25.78
CA GLY A 476 -4.43 33.24 -27.15
C GLY A 476 -5.75 32.55 -27.49
N LEU A 477 -6.37 31.87 -26.52
CA LEU A 477 -7.68 31.23 -26.70
C LEU A 477 -8.78 32.27 -26.68
N THR A 478 -9.77 32.10 -27.56
CA THR A 478 -10.97 32.91 -27.64
C THR A 478 -12.00 32.46 -26.61
N GLU A 479 -13.01 33.33 -26.32
CA GLU A 479 -14.14 32.95 -25.45
C GLU A 479 -14.93 31.75 -26.00
N ASP A 480 -15.08 31.65 -27.33
CA ASP A 480 -15.75 30.50 -27.98
C ASP A 480 -14.99 29.20 -27.76
N GLU A 481 -13.66 29.20 -27.90
CA GLU A 481 -12.83 28.02 -27.63
C GLU A 481 -12.89 27.63 -26.16
N LEU A 482 -12.73 28.58 -25.24
CA LEU A 482 -12.83 28.32 -23.79
C LEU A 482 -14.19 27.76 -23.38
N SER A 483 -15.28 28.22 -24.02
CA SER A 483 -16.64 27.75 -23.71
C SER A 483 -16.90 26.29 -24.11
N LYS A 484 -16.12 25.75 -25.04
CA LYS A 484 -16.25 24.36 -25.52
C LYS A 484 -15.47 23.37 -24.68
N LEU A 485 -14.52 23.86 -23.85
CA LEU A 485 -13.70 22.99 -23.01
C LEU A 485 -14.53 22.43 -21.85
N GLN A 486 -14.28 21.19 -21.50
CA GLN A 486 -14.92 20.57 -20.35
C GLN A 486 -14.50 21.25 -19.05
N LYS A 487 -13.25 21.73 -18.98
CA LYS A 487 -12.75 22.44 -17.80
C LYS A 487 -11.60 23.40 -18.11
N THR A 488 -11.61 24.55 -17.43
CA THR A 488 -10.50 25.51 -17.44
C THR A 488 -9.93 25.67 -16.03
N TYR A 489 -8.62 25.59 -15.91
CA TYR A 489 -7.86 25.72 -14.68
C TYR A 489 -7.05 27.00 -14.68
N TYR A 490 -7.20 27.82 -13.66
CA TYR A 490 -6.43 29.03 -13.46
C TYR A 490 -5.45 28.86 -12.29
N LEU A 491 -4.15 29.14 -12.51
CA LEU A 491 -3.16 29.10 -11.43
C LEU A 491 -3.35 30.24 -10.42
N VAL A 492 -3.90 31.36 -10.90
CA VAL A 492 -4.25 32.52 -10.08
C VAL A 492 -5.65 32.98 -10.49
N ASP A 493 -6.51 33.27 -9.53
CA ASP A 493 -7.83 33.82 -9.81
C ASP A 493 -7.80 35.31 -10.21
N LYS A 494 -8.95 35.88 -10.54
CA LYS A 494 -9.11 37.30 -10.91
C LYS A 494 -8.65 38.28 -9.81
N ASP A 495 -8.63 37.84 -8.55
CA ASP A 495 -8.26 38.66 -7.39
C ASP A 495 -6.80 38.44 -6.98
N GLY A 496 -6.02 37.68 -7.77
CA GLY A 496 -4.60 37.37 -7.53
C GLY A 496 -4.37 36.24 -6.52
N LYS A 497 -5.41 35.51 -6.08
CA LYS A 497 -5.30 34.40 -5.18
C LYS A 497 -4.82 33.16 -5.93
N LYS A 498 -3.84 32.46 -5.40
CA LYS A 498 -3.32 31.22 -5.97
C LYS A 498 -4.35 30.11 -5.92
N GLY A 499 -4.42 29.32 -6.99
CA GLY A 499 -5.15 28.05 -7.03
C GLY A 499 -4.46 26.96 -6.21
N ASN A 500 -5.01 25.74 -6.27
CA ASN A 500 -4.47 24.58 -5.53
C ASN A 500 -3.18 24.01 -6.15
N ILE A 501 -2.91 24.34 -7.42
CA ILE A 501 -1.79 23.80 -8.20
C ILE A 501 -0.91 24.91 -8.77
N TYR A 502 0.32 24.56 -9.09
CA TYR A 502 1.25 25.37 -9.87
C TYR A 502 2.10 24.47 -10.77
N LEU A 503 2.74 25.04 -11.78
CA LEU A 503 3.66 24.34 -12.65
C LEU A 503 5.10 24.50 -12.13
N SER A 504 5.87 23.42 -12.08
CA SER A 504 7.19 23.36 -11.42
C SER A 504 8.22 24.36 -11.99
N GLU A 505 8.06 24.81 -13.25
CA GLU A 505 8.94 25.75 -13.94
C GLU A 505 8.24 27.09 -14.27
N GLY A 506 7.13 27.40 -13.58
CA GLY A 506 6.36 28.65 -13.74
C GLY A 506 5.27 28.55 -14.79
N ASN A 507 5.61 28.58 -16.08
CA ASN A 507 4.65 28.51 -17.18
C ASN A 507 4.58 27.13 -17.87
N LYS A 508 5.35 26.16 -17.39
CA LYS A 508 5.41 24.77 -17.84
C LYS A 508 5.92 23.88 -16.70
N GLY A 509 5.99 22.59 -16.93
CA GLY A 509 6.55 21.61 -15.99
C GLY A 509 5.51 20.70 -15.39
N ASN A 510 5.91 19.91 -14.43
CA ASN A 510 4.99 19.02 -13.71
C ASN A 510 4.03 19.80 -12.83
N ILE A 511 2.78 19.33 -12.74
CA ILE A 511 1.82 19.87 -11.78
C ILE A 511 2.34 19.56 -10.37
N ARG A 512 2.35 20.58 -9.51
CA ARG A 512 2.64 20.52 -8.07
C ARG A 512 1.55 21.24 -7.28
N PHE A 513 1.54 21.05 -5.97
CA PHE A 513 0.48 21.55 -5.09
C PHE A 513 0.94 22.76 -4.28
N THR A 514 0.13 23.83 -4.30
CA THR A 514 0.47 25.10 -3.63
C THR A 514 0.59 24.97 -2.12
N ILE A 515 -0.06 23.97 -1.52
CA ILE A 515 0.02 23.67 -0.09
C ILE A 515 1.45 23.36 0.37
N ASP A 516 2.28 22.78 -0.50
CA ASP A 516 3.66 22.40 -0.18
C ASP A 516 4.66 23.54 -0.40
N GLN A 517 4.26 24.67 -1.05
CA GLN A 517 5.17 25.75 -1.39
C GLN A 517 5.79 26.45 -0.17
N GLY A 518 5.01 26.61 0.90
CA GLY A 518 5.47 27.30 2.12
C GLY A 518 6.03 26.37 3.20
N ASN A 519 5.69 25.10 3.13
CA ASN A 519 6.09 24.07 4.09
C ASN A 519 6.23 22.72 3.36
N PRO A 520 7.33 22.49 2.64
CA PRO A 520 7.52 21.25 1.91
C PRO A 520 7.61 20.04 2.86
N PRO A 521 7.17 18.85 2.42
CA PRO A 521 7.21 17.65 3.24
C PRO A 521 8.65 17.32 3.66
N ARG A 522 8.84 16.91 4.92
CA ARG A 522 10.13 16.51 5.49
C ARG A 522 9.98 15.25 6.31
N PHE A 523 10.89 14.32 6.12
CA PHE A 523 10.94 13.07 6.88
C PHE A 523 12.15 13.08 7.82
N ASP A 524 11.89 13.24 9.11
CA ASP A 524 12.93 13.12 10.14
C ASP A 524 13.20 11.64 10.43
N GLU A 525 14.32 11.12 9.93
CA GLU A 525 14.70 9.70 10.08
C GLU A 525 14.99 9.29 11.53
N THR A 526 15.22 10.24 12.41
CA THR A 526 15.43 9.95 13.85
C THR A 526 14.11 9.76 14.59
N LYS A 527 12.98 10.12 13.94
CA LYS A 527 11.67 10.24 14.58
C LYS A 527 10.56 9.49 13.86
N TYR A 528 10.42 9.66 12.55
CA TYR A 528 9.21 9.34 11.81
C TYR A 528 9.08 7.90 11.31
N TYR A 529 10.00 7.02 11.72
CA TYR A 529 9.79 5.59 11.57
C TYR A 529 8.78 5.03 12.57
N TYR A 530 8.38 5.84 13.57
CA TYR A 530 7.33 5.53 14.54
C TYR A 530 6.43 6.74 14.75
N PHE A 531 5.23 6.50 15.25
CA PHE A 531 4.30 7.52 15.70
C PHE A 531 4.43 7.71 17.21
N PRO A 532 4.11 8.88 17.76
CA PRO A 532 4.09 9.08 19.22
C PRO A 532 2.91 8.33 19.84
N ILE A 533 3.07 7.92 21.08
CA ILE A 533 1.96 7.45 21.91
C ILE A 533 1.12 8.67 22.31
N PRO A 534 -0.23 8.62 22.21
CA PRO A 534 -1.08 9.71 22.63
C PRO A 534 -0.81 10.10 24.10
N PHE A 535 -0.69 11.40 24.36
CA PHE A 535 -0.38 11.92 25.70
C PHE A 535 -1.40 11.46 26.74
N SER A 536 -2.68 11.36 26.38
CA SER A 536 -3.72 10.80 27.25
C SER A 536 -3.42 9.41 27.79
N GLU A 537 -2.74 8.57 27.01
CA GLU A 537 -2.39 7.21 27.43
C GLU A 537 -1.22 7.20 28.41
N ILE A 538 -0.24 8.09 28.21
CA ILE A 538 0.87 8.26 29.15
C ILE A 538 0.37 8.84 30.49
N GLN A 539 -0.62 9.73 30.45
CA GLN A 539 -1.26 10.23 31.68
C GLN A 539 -1.98 9.12 32.46
N LEU A 540 -2.60 8.17 31.75
CA LEU A 540 -3.29 7.02 32.36
C LEU A 540 -2.29 5.96 32.86
N ASN A 541 -1.21 5.73 32.12
CA ASN A 541 -0.15 4.80 32.49
C ASN A 541 1.23 5.46 32.32
N PRO A 542 1.80 6.04 33.38
CA PRO A 542 3.08 6.76 33.33
C PRO A 542 4.30 5.86 33.08
N ASN A 543 4.13 4.54 33.04
CA ASN A 543 5.19 3.59 32.68
C ASN A 543 5.30 3.38 31.16
N LEU A 544 4.38 3.97 30.37
CA LEU A 544 4.53 3.99 28.91
C LEU A 544 5.60 5.01 28.51
N GLU A 545 6.53 4.58 27.68
CA GLU A 545 7.60 5.42 27.16
C GLU A 545 7.38 5.75 25.69
N GLN A 546 7.56 7.02 25.33
CA GLN A 546 7.54 7.47 23.94
C GLN A 546 8.62 6.75 23.11
N PRO A 547 8.36 6.43 21.83
CA PRO A 547 9.39 5.95 20.90
C PRO A 547 10.56 6.95 20.80
N SER A 548 11.74 6.45 20.44
CA SER A 548 12.91 7.28 20.21
C SER A 548 12.59 8.42 19.24
N GLY A 549 13.08 9.63 19.53
CA GLY A 549 12.80 10.84 18.74
C GLY A 549 11.51 11.58 19.13
N TRP A 550 10.62 10.98 19.91
CA TRP A 550 9.40 11.62 20.44
C TRP A 550 9.47 11.97 21.93
N ARG A 551 10.60 11.65 22.59
CA ARG A 551 10.88 11.96 24.00
C ARG A 551 11.24 13.43 24.21
#